data_5e846cb8058fbdcb2e9e7b61878b52ab
#
_entry.id   5e846cb8058fbdcb2e9e7b61878b52ab
#
_cell.length_a   1.000
_cell.length_b   1.000
_cell.length_c   1.000
_cell.angle_alpha   90.00
_cell.angle_beta   90.00
_cell.angle_gamma   90.00
#
_symmetry.space_group_name_H-M   'P 1'
#
loop_
_entity.id
_entity.type
_entity.pdbx_description
1 polymer ?
#
loop_
_entity_poly.entity_id
_entity_poly.type
_entity_poly.pdbx_seq_one_letter_code
_entity_poly.pdbx_strand_id
1 'polypeptide(L)' 'MTVGEKIKKIRTFRGMTQKELGLAIGFEEKGADNRIAQYETNYRVPKRELLDKIAQ' A
#
# COMPACT_ATOMS: atom_id res chain seq x y z
N MET A 1 5.17 5.64 -14.71
CA MET A 1 4.32 5.13 -13.62
C MET A 1 4.98 5.44 -12.27
N THR A 2 4.23 6.02 -11.36
CA THR A 2 4.75 6.35 -10.03
C THR A 2 4.67 5.16 -9.09
N VAL A 3 5.38 5.25 -7.96
CA VAL A 3 5.33 4.21 -6.94
C VAL A 3 3.89 4.03 -6.43
N GLY A 4 3.18 5.13 -6.22
CA GLY A 4 1.80 5.07 -5.75
C GLY A 4 0.88 4.35 -6.73
N GLU A 5 1.05 4.59 -8.01
CA GLU A 5 0.27 3.91 -9.04
C GLU A 5 0.56 2.41 -9.06
N LYS A 6 1.83 2.03 -8.87
CA LYS A 6 2.20 0.61 -8.78
C LYS A 6 1.54 -0.07 -7.60
N ILE A 7 1.54 0.58 -6.45
CA ILE A 7 0.91 0.04 -5.24
C ILE A 7 -0.58 -0.18 -5.48
N LYS A 8 -1.26 0.82 -6.03
CA LYS A 8 -2.67 0.72 -6.35
C LYS A 8 -2.95 -0.42 -7.33
N LYS A 9 -2.11 -0.54 -8.36
CA LYS A 9 -2.27 -1.58 -9.36
C LYS A 9 -2.12 -2.97 -8.77
N ILE A 10 -1.10 -3.17 -7.93
CA ILE A 10 -0.90 -4.45 -7.27
C ILE A 10 -2.08 -4.77 -6.35
N ARG A 11 -2.54 -3.78 -5.59
CA ARG A 11 -3.66 -3.95 -4.68
C ARG A 11 -4.93 -4.37 -5.42
N THR A 12 -5.27 -3.65 -6.50
CA THR A 12 -6.47 -3.96 -7.27
C THR A 12 -6.35 -5.29 -7.98
N PHE A 13 -5.16 -5.64 -8.46
CA PHE A 13 -4.91 -6.94 -9.09
C PHE A 13 -5.18 -8.09 -8.11
N ARG A 14 -4.83 -7.89 -6.83
CA ARG A 14 -5.05 -8.91 -5.80
C ARG A 14 -6.47 -8.86 -5.23
N GLY A 15 -7.29 -7.91 -5.66
CA GLY A 15 -8.65 -7.77 -5.17
C GLY A 15 -8.72 -7.32 -3.71
N MET A 16 -7.74 -6.56 -3.24
CA MET A 16 -7.66 -6.11 -1.86
C MET A 16 -8.13 -4.68 -1.71
N THR A 17 -8.74 -4.36 -0.57
CA THR A 17 -9.00 -2.97 -0.19
C THR A 17 -7.73 -2.34 0.34
N GLN A 18 -7.71 -1.01 0.45
CA GLN A 18 -6.57 -0.30 1.05
C GLN A 18 -6.29 -0.82 2.47
N LYS A 19 -7.34 -1.03 3.24
CA LYS A 19 -7.21 -1.55 4.60
C LYS A 19 -6.61 -2.95 4.60
N GLU A 20 -7.09 -3.81 3.71
CA GLU A 20 -6.59 -5.19 3.63
C GLU A 20 -5.10 -5.22 3.28
N LEU A 21 -4.68 -4.40 2.33
CA LEU A 21 -3.26 -4.33 1.99
C LEU A 21 -2.44 -3.82 3.17
N GLY A 22 -2.91 -2.77 3.84
CA GLY A 22 -2.22 -2.24 5.00
C GLY A 22 -2.03 -3.26 6.11
N LEU A 23 -3.07 -4.05 6.39
CA LEU A 23 -2.97 -5.11 7.40
C LEU A 23 -2.00 -6.21 6.96
N ALA A 24 -2.02 -6.56 5.68
CA ALA A 24 -1.16 -7.62 5.15
C ALA A 24 0.32 -7.29 5.28
N ILE A 25 0.68 -6.02 5.19
CA ILE A 25 2.07 -5.59 5.29
C ILE A 25 2.48 -5.15 6.69
N GLY A 26 1.61 -5.34 7.68
CA GLY A 26 1.97 -5.14 9.07
C GLY A 26 1.50 -3.86 9.73
N PHE A 27 0.66 -3.07 9.07
CA PHE A 27 0.09 -1.88 9.69
C PHE A 27 -1.03 -2.27 10.66
N GLU A 28 -1.26 -1.41 11.65
CA GLU A 28 -2.38 -1.60 12.57
C GLU A 28 -3.69 -1.30 11.87
N GLU A 29 -4.76 -1.96 12.31
CA GLU A 29 -6.09 -1.75 11.74
C GLU A 29 -6.49 -0.29 11.73
N LYS A 30 -6.17 0.44 12.79
CA LYS A 30 -6.43 1.87 12.87
C LYS A 30 -5.41 2.60 12.00
N GLY A 31 -5.87 3.17 10.90
CA GLY A 31 -5.02 3.97 10.02
C GLY A 31 -4.36 3.20 8.88
N ALA A 32 -4.58 1.89 8.77
CA ALA A 32 -3.99 1.11 7.68
C ALA A 32 -4.44 1.62 6.32
N ASP A 33 -5.73 1.88 6.15
CA ASP A 33 -6.29 2.42 4.92
C ASP A 33 -5.74 3.80 4.59
N ASN A 34 -5.63 4.67 5.59
CA ASN A 34 -5.08 6.01 5.40
C ASN A 34 -3.62 5.96 4.94
N ARG A 35 -2.84 5.07 5.54
CA ARG A 35 -1.43 4.90 5.17
C ARG A 35 -1.31 4.49 3.71
N ILE A 36 -2.07 3.50 3.30
CA ILE A 36 -2.04 3.02 1.91
C ILE A 36 -2.51 4.11 0.96
N ALA A 37 -3.57 4.84 1.31
CA ALA A 37 -4.05 5.95 0.50
C ALA A 37 -2.97 7.01 0.30
N GLN A 38 -2.21 7.34 1.32
CA GLN A 38 -1.11 8.29 1.24
C GLN A 38 -0.02 7.81 0.29
N TYR A 39 0.30 6.53 0.31
CA TYR A 39 1.27 5.96 -0.61
C TYR A 39 0.75 5.96 -2.05
N GLU A 40 -0.52 5.61 -2.24
CA GLU A 40 -1.11 5.55 -3.58
C GLU A 40 -1.21 6.92 -4.25
N THR A 41 -1.39 7.98 -3.45
CA THR A 41 -1.44 9.35 -3.97
C THR A 41 -0.07 10.02 -4.02
N ASN A 42 0.99 9.31 -3.66
CA ASN A 42 2.36 9.83 -3.58
C ASN A 42 2.55 10.91 -2.53
N TYR A 43 1.62 11.03 -1.60
CA TYR A 43 1.75 11.93 -0.46
C TYR A 43 2.92 11.51 0.44
N ARG A 44 3.10 10.20 0.59
CA ARG A 44 4.24 9.60 1.28
C ARG A 44 4.89 8.57 0.37
N VAL A 45 6.21 8.46 0.46
CA VAL A 45 6.96 7.46 -0.29
C VAL A 45 7.34 6.34 0.66
N PRO A 46 6.93 5.09 0.39
CA PRO A 46 7.27 3.98 1.26
C PRO A 46 8.76 3.63 1.15
N LYS A 47 9.32 3.13 2.24
CA LYS A 47 10.69 2.63 2.23
C LYS A 47 10.76 1.35 1.42
N ARG A 48 11.97 1.03 0.94
CA ARG A 48 12.19 -0.15 0.11
C ARG A 48 11.68 -1.43 0.78
N GLU A 49 11.91 -1.58 2.07
CA GLU A 49 11.45 -2.76 2.81
C GLU A 49 9.94 -2.92 2.70
N LEU A 50 9.21 -1.81 2.79
CA LEU A 50 7.76 -1.82 2.68
C LEU A 50 7.34 -2.17 1.26
N LEU A 51 8.02 -1.62 0.25
CA LEU A 51 7.75 -1.95 -1.14
C LEU A 51 7.96 -3.44 -1.40
N ASP A 52 9.00 -4.03 -0.84
CA ASP A 52 9.26 -5.46 -0.97
C ASP A 52 8.10 -6.28 -0.39
N LYS A 53 7.56 -5.88 0.74
CA LYS A 53 6.40 -6.55 1.35
C LYS A 53 5.17 -6.45 0.47
N ILE A 54 4.95 -5.30 -0.14
CA ILE A 54 3.81 -5.10 -1.04
C ILE A 54 3.95 -5.96 -2.29
N ALA A 55 5.15 -6.11 -2.80
CA ALA A 55 5.42 -6.84 -4.04
C ALA A 55 5.40 -8.36 -3.90
N GLN A 56 5.41 -8.85 -2.68
CA GLN A 56 5.40 -10.31 -2.46
C GLN A 56 4.08 -10.97 -2.83
#